data_274c5f936d4477a209e9001e6f0494f6
#
_entry.id   274c5f936d4477a209e9001e6f0494f6
#
_cell.length_a   1.000
_cell.length_b   1.000
_cell.length_c   1.000
_cell.angle_alpha   90.00
_cell.angle_beta   90.00
_cell.angle_gamma   90.00
#
_symmetry.space_group_name_H-M   'P 1'
#
loop_
_entity.id
_entity.type
_entity.pdbx_description
1 polymer ?
#
loop_
_entity_poly.entity_id
_entity_poly.type
_entity_poly.pdbx_seq_one_letter_code
_entity_poly.pdbx_strand_id
1 'polypeptide(L)'
;MGREDEAALWLHRAIAEAPHLREPYLEFADLLYQQKDWYGVIFMVNRSLTITERPRTYICEPFAWGSFPYDLLSIAYFHLSQWESALKNAEKALALAPDDARLQENCALLRAKIQKESHI
;
A
#
# COMPACT_ATOMS: atom_id res chain seq x y z
N MET A 1 17.75 -9.48 15.29
CA MET A 1 16.75 -10.52 15.48
C MET A 1 15.87 -10.12 16.64
N GLY A 2 14.60 -10.09 16.45
CA GLY A 2 13.72 -9.63 17.47
C GLY A 2 12.29 -9.70 17.05
N ARG A 3 11.54 -8.71 17.49
CA ARG A 3 10.09 -8.66 17.26
C ARG A 3 9.72 -8.66 15.77
N GLU A 4 10.58 -8.06 14.93
CA GLU A 4 10.30 -8.00 13.49
C GLU A 4 10.36 -9.37 12.83
N ASP A 5 11.32 -10.21 13.24
CA ASP A 5 11.43 -11.57 12.72
C ASP A 5 10.26 -12.43 13.18
N GLU A 6 9.83 -12.25 14.42
CA GLU A 6 8.65 -12.95 14.96
C GLU A 6 7.38 -12.49 14.23
N ALA A 7 7.24 -11.18 14.01
CA ALA A 7 6.09 -10.64 13.31
C ALA A 7 6.02 -11.17 11.89
N ALA A 8 7.16 -11.23 11.19
CA ALA A 8 7.21 -11.76 9.82
C ALA A 8 6.78 -13.24 9.80
N LEU A 9 7.25 -14.02 10.76
CA LEU A 9 6.87 -15.44 10.84
C LEU A 9 5.35 -15.60 11.03
N TRP A 10 4.77 -14.81 11.94
CA TRP A 10 3.33 -14.83 12.17
C TRP A 10 2.54 -14.44 10.92
N LEU A 11 3.01 -13.42 10.20
CA LEU A 11 2.34 -12.96 8.98
C LEU A 11 2.45 -13.99 7.85
N HIS A 12 3.59 -14.67 7.73
CA HIS A 12 3.72 -15.77 6.77
C HIS A 12 2.70 -16.88 7.08
N ARG A 13 2.53 -17.21 8.35
CA ARG A 13 1.55 -18.22 8.76
C ARG A 13 0.13 -17.76 8.48
N ALA A 14 -0.17 -16.49 8.76
CA ALA A 14 -1.50 -15.94 8.51
C ALA A 14 -1.84 -15.99 7.02
N ILE A 15 -0.89 -15.66 6.15
CA ILE A 15 -1.08 -15.74 4.71
C ILE A 15 -1.31 -17.20 4.28
N ALA A 16 -0.52 -18.13 4.82
CA ALA A 16 -0.65 -19.54 4.48
C ALA A 16 -2.01 -20.12 4.91
N GLU A 17 -2.53 -19.68 6.04
CA GLU A 17 -3.82 -20.13 6.55
C GLU A 17 -5.01 -19.48 5.85
N ALA A 18 -4.87 -18.23 5.43
CA ALA A 18 -5.95 -17.47 4.83
C ALA A 18 -5.48 -16.67 3.62
N PRO A 19 -5.03 -17.35 2.55
CA PRO A 19 -4.49 -16.65 1.38
C PRO A 19 -5.53 -15.85 0.59
N HIS A 20 -6.80 -16.02 0.92
CA HIS A 20 -7.92 -15.30 0.29
C HIS A 20 -8.27 -13.99 0.99
N LEU A 21 -7.57 -13.64 2.07
CA LEU A 21 -7.81 -12.40 2.81
C LEU A 21 -6.73 -11.37 2.51
N ARG A 22 -7.12 -10.11 2.34
CA ARG A 22 -6.18 -9.01 2.10
C ARG A 22 -5.36 -8.64 3.33
N GLU A 23 -5.97 -8.74 4.49
CA GLU A 23 -5.42 -8.21 5.75
C GLU A 23 -4.00 -8.70 6.04
N PRO A 24 -3.69 -10.00 5.99
CA PRO A 24 -2.33 -10.46 6.29
C PRO A 24 -1.27 -9.90 5.32
N TYR A 25 -1.63 -9.76 4.05
CA TYR A 25 -0.69 -9.18 3.08
C TYR A 25 -0.41 -7.72 3.40
N LEU A 26 -1.42 -6.96 3.79
CA LEU A 26 -1.27 -5.54 4.09
C LEU A 26 -0.56 -5.31 5.42
N GLU A 27 -0.78 -6.18 6.39
CA GLU A 27 -0.04 -6.14 7.64
C GLU A 27 1.44 -6.43 7.40
N PHE A 28 1.75 -7.38 6.52
CA PHE A 28 3.13 -7.67 6.13
C PHE A 28 3.73 -6.47 5.40
N ALA A 29 2.97 -5.85 4.49
CA ALA A 29 3.42 -4.65 3.79
C ALA A 29 3.75 -3.53 4.77
N ASP A 30 2.95 -3.35 5.82
CA ASP A 30 3.22 -2.35 6.84
C ASP A 30 4.52 -2.62 7.59
N LEU A 31 4.80 -3.89 7.91
CA LEU A 31 6.06 -4.28 8.52
C LEU A 31 7.24 -3.94 7.59
N LEU A 32 7.12 -4.27 6.31
CA LEU A 32 8.15 -3.97 5.33
C LEU A 32 8.32 -2.45 5.13
N TYR A 33 7.23 -1.70 5.23
CA TYR A 33 7.26 -0.24 5.21
C TYR A 33 8.13 0.31 6.34
N GLN A 34 7.97 -0.23 7.53
CA GLN A 34 8.77 0.20 8.67
C GLN A 34 10.24 -0.14 8.50
N GLN A 35 10.53 -1.20 7.78
CA GLN A 35 11.89 -1.61 7.43
C GLN A 35 12.45 -0.87 6.21
N LYS A 36 11.64 -0.02 5.59
CA LYS A 36 11.97 0.71 4.36
C LYS A 36 12.29 -0.21 3.18
N ASP A 37 11.67 -1.39 3.17
CA ASP A 37 11.76 -2.33 2.05
C ASP A 37 10.64 -2.02 1.05
N TRP A 38 10.89 -1.03 0.20
CA TRP A 38 9.87 -0.50 -0.71
C TRP A 38 9.43 -1.52 -1.76
N TYR A 39 10.35 -2.31 -2.28
CA TYR A 39 10.00 -3.38 -3.23
C TYR A 39 9.12 -4.44 -2.55
N GLY A 40 9.42 -4.78 -1.30
CA GLY A 40 8.62 -5.70 -0.52
C GLY A 40 7.21 -5.16 -0.28
N VAL A 41 7.09 -3.86 0.03
CA VAL A 41 5.78 -3.20 0.18
C VAL A 41 4.97 -3.35 -1.10
N ILE A 42 5.57 -3.01 -2.25
CA ILE A 42 4.89 -3.10 -3.55
C ILE A 42 4.44 -4.53 -3.83
N PHE A 43 5.31 -5.49 -3.60
CA PHE A 43 4.98 -6.90 -3.83
C PHE A 43 3.77 -7.33 -2.99
N MET A 44 3.81 -7.06 -1.68
CA MET A 44 2.75 -7.50 -0.77
C MET A 44 1.42 -6.79 -1.04
N VAL A 45 1.47 -5.47 -1.31
CA VAL A 45 0.24 -4.74 -1.61
C VAL A 45 -0.37 -5.24 -2.92
N ASN A 46 0.45 -5.44 -3.95
CA ASN A 46 -0.07 -5.95 -5.23
C ASN A 46 -0.68 -7.34 -5.08
N ARG A 47 -0.09 -8.20 -4.24
CA ARG A 47 -0.69 -9.49 -3.92
C ARG A 47 -2.05 -9.33 -3.25
N SER A 48 -2.17 -8.40 -2.32
CA SER A 48 -3.46 -8.15 -1.66
C SER A 48 -4.52 -7.69 -2.65
N LEU A 49 -4.13 -6.88 -3.63
CA LEU A 49 -5.05 -6.33 -4.62
C LEU A 49 -5.53 -7.37 -5.65
N THR A 50 -4.85 -8.52 -5.76
CA THR A 50 -5.37 -9.62 -6.58
C THR A 50 -6.60 -10.26 -5.97
N ILE A 51 -6.83 -10.03 -4.67
CA ILE A 51 -8.01 -10.52 -3.98
C ILE A 51 -9.12 -9.49 -4.17
N THR A 52 -10.06 -9.78 -5.07
CA THR A 52 -11.11 -8.85 -5.44
C THR A 52 -12.45 -9.17 -4.80
N GLU A 53 -12.64 -10.38 -4.28
CA GLU A 53 -13.87 -10.78 -3.61
C GLU A 53 -13.73 -10.59 -2.11
N ARG A 54 -14.57 -9.71 -1.57
CA ARG A 54 -14.63 -9.47 -0.13
C ARG A 54 -15.50 -10.56 0.51
N PRO A 55 -14.95 -11.36 1.46
CA PRO A 55 -15.74 -12.42 2.09
C PRO A 55 -16.96 -11.86 2.82
N ARG A 56 -18.13 -12.48 2.59
CA ARG A 56 -19.39 -12.04 3.21
C ARG A 56 -19.56 -12.54 4.64
N THR A 57 -19.00 -13.71 4.91
CA THR A 57 -19.15 -14.37 6.22
C THR A 57 -18.02 -14.04 7.19
N TYR A 58 -17.16 -13.09 6.81
CA TYR A 58 -15.98 -12.75 7.57
C TYR A 58 -15.96 -11.25 7.82
N ILE A 59 -15.55 -10.84 9.02
CA ILE A 59 -15.39 -9.42 9.32
C ILE A 59 -14.09 -8.94 8.67
N CYS A 60 -14.21 -8.17 7.60
CA CYS A 60 -13.05 -7.61 6.90
C CYS A 60 -12.70 -6.24 7.48
N GLU A 61 -11.43 -6.01 7.74
CA GLU A 61 -10.97 -4.71 8.19
C GLU A 61 -11.15 -3.68 7.07
N PRO A 62 -11.81 -2.55 7.33
CA PRO A 62 -12.05 -1.55 6.29
C PRO A 62 -10.77 -1.04 5.62
N PHE A 63 -9.65 -0.96 6.34
CA PHE A 63 -8.40 -0.45 5.77
C PHE A 63 -7.95 -1.26 4.56
N ALA A 64 -8.23 -2.57 4.55
CA ALA A 64 -7.78 -3.45 3.49
C ALA A 64 -8.51 -3.20 2.17
N TRP A 65 -9.69 -2.57 2.21
CA TRP A 65 -10.56 -2.41 1.06
C TRP A 65 -10.79 -0.96 0.65
N GLY A 66 -10.19 -0.01 1.36
CA GLY A 66 -10.28 1.42 1.06
C GLY A 66 -9.01 1.96 0.40
N SER A 67 -8.67 3.18 0.78
CA SER A 67 -7.53 3.90 0.20
C SER A 67 -6.16 3.41 0.65
N PHE A 68 -6.09 2.69 1.76
CA PHE A 68 -4.82 2.33 2.40
C PHE A 68 -3.85 1.57 1.47
N PRO A 69 -4.29 0.51 0.74
CA PRO A 69 -3.36 -0.20 -0.15
C PRO A 69 -2.72 0.71 -1.19
N TYR A 70 -3.52 1.59 -1.79
CA TYR A 70 -3.03 2.51 -2.82
C TYR A 70 -2.12 3.59 -2.25
N ASP A 71 -2.41 4.04 -1.03
CA ASP A 71 -1.56 4.99 -0.34
C ASP A 71 -0.17 4.38 -0.06
N LEU A 72 -0.12 3.13 0.40
CA LEU A 72 1.14 2.41 0.59
C LEU A 72 1.94 2.30 -0.70
N LEU A 73 1.26 1.92 -1.80
CA LEU A 73 1.92 1.83 -3.11
C LEU A 73 2.49 3.19 -3.53
N SER A 74 1.72 4.25 -3.36
CA SER A 74 2.17 5.61 -3.71
C SER A 74 3.44 5.97 -2.95
N ILE A 75 3.46 5.74 -1.65
CA ILE A 75 4.62 6.06 -0.82
C ILE A 75 5.84 5.24 -1.24
N ALA A 76 5.66 3.94 -1.47
CA ALA A 76 6.75 3.06 -1.88
C ALA A 76 7.34 3.50 -3.22
N TYR A 77 6.50 3.80 -4.20
CA TYR A 77 6.97 4.29 -5.50
C TYR A 77 7.67 5.64 -5.37
N PHE A 78 7.17 6.51 -4.50
CA PHE A 78 7.80 7.80 -4.22
C PHE A 78 9.26 7.59 -3.76
N HIS A 79 9.48 6.69 -2.82
CA HIS A 79 10.82 6.41 -2.31
C HIS A 79 11.74 5.77 -3.35
N LEU A 80 11.17 5.14 -4.37
CA LEU A 80 11.93 4.57 -5.49
C LEU A 80 12.08 5.56 -6.64
N SER A 81 11.68 6.81 -6.45
CA SER A 81 11.73 7.86 -7.46
C SER A 81 10.92 7.54 -8.73
N GLN A 82 9.91 6.71 -8.59
CA GLN A 82 8.98 6.38 -9.68
C GLN A 82 7.74 7.26 -9.55
N TRP A 83 7.89 8.52 -9.96
CA TRP A 83 6.91 9.58 -9.70
C TRP A 83 5.54 9.32 -10.35
N GLU A 84 5.53 8.84 -11.59
CA GLU A 84 4.28 8.60 -12.31
C GLU A 84 3.49 7.46 -11.67
N SER A 85 4.17 6.38 -11.29
CA SER A 85 3.52 5.27 -10.58
C SER A 85 3.01 5.71 -9.22
N ALA A 86 3.79 6.55 -8.52
CA ALA A 86 3.37 7.11 -7.24
C ALA A 86 2.11 7.95 -7.39
N LEU A 87 2.07 8.83 -8.40
CA LEU A 87 0.90 9.67 -8.65
C LEU A 87 -0.33 8.84 -9.01
N LYS A 88 -0.18 7.85 -9.86
CA LYS A 88 -1.29 6.98 -10.27
C LYS A 88 -1.95 6.34 -9.05
N ASN A 89 -1.14 5.84 -8.12
CA ASN A 89 -1.68 5.19 -6.92
C ASN A 89 -2.20 6.23 -5.90
N ALA A 90 -1.58 7.39 -5.82
CA ALA A 90 -2.09 8.48 -4.99
C ALA A 90 -3.48 8.94 -5.47
N GLU A 91 -3.68 9.02 -6.78
CA GLU A 91 -4.98 9.38 -7.34
C GLU A 91 -6.04 8.31 -7.06
N LYS A 92 -5.66 7.03 -7.12
CA LYS A 92 -6.58 5.95 -6.74
C LYS A 92 -6.97 6.03 -5.27
N ALA A 93 -5.99 6.31 -4.40
CA ALA A 93 -6.26 6.48 -2.98
C ALA A 93 -7.20 7.65 -2.74
N LEU A 94 -6.95 8.77 -3.39
CA LEU A 94 -7.77 9.98 -3.25
C LEU A 94 -9.21 9.74 -3.76
N ALA A 95 -9.37 8.98 -4.84
CA ALA A 95 -10.69 8.65 -5.35
C ALA A 95 -11.53 7.88 -4.33
N LEU A 96 -10.88 7.08 -3.50
CA LEU A 96 -11.54 6.30 -2.44
C LEU A 96 -11.72 7.09 -1.14
N ALA A 97 -10.98 8.18 -0.97
CA ALA A 97 -11.06 9.04 0.21
C ALA A 97 -10.91 10.51 -0.22
N PRO A 98 -11.88 11.06 -0.98
CA PRO A 98 -11.72 12.37 -1.62
C PRO A 98 -11.60 13.54 -0.66
N ASP A 99 -12.06 13.39 0.58
CA ASP A 99 -11.99 14.44 1.58
C ASP A 99 -10.70 14.40 2.43
N ASP A 100 -9.83 13.44 2.16
CA ASP A 100 -8.58 13.32 2.91
C ASP A 100 -7.58 14.38 2.44
N ALA A 101 -7.32 15.36 3.30
CA ALA A 101 -6.44 16.49 2.98
C ALA A 101 -5.00 16.02 2.70
N ARG A 102 -4.52 15.01 3.42
CA ARG A 102 -3.17 14.47 3.20
C ARG A 102 -3.03 13.87 1.82
N LEU A 103 -4.04 13.13 1.36
CA LEU A 103 -4.02 12.53 0.03
C LEU A 103 -4.13 13.58 -1.06
N GLN A 104 -4.94 14.62 -0.84
CA GLN A 104 -5.03 15.77 -1.77
C GLN A 104 -3.68 16.44 -1.93
N GLU A 105 -3.00 16.70 -0.81
CA GLU A 105 -1.70 17.32 -0.81
C GLU A 105 -0.65 16.45 -1.49
N ASN A 106 -0.66 15.15 -1.23
CA ASN A 106 0.28 14.21 -1.85
C ASN A 106 0.15 14.22 -3.36
N CYS A 107 -1.07 14.21 -3.88
CA CYS A 107 -1.31 14.28 -5.32
C CYS A 107 -0.77 15.58 -5.91
N ALA A 108 -1.00 16.71 -5.24
CA ALA A 108 -0.52 18.00 -5.71
C ALA A 108 1.01 18.05 -5.74
N LEU A 109 1.66 17.54 -4.70
CA LEU A 109 3.12 17.49 -4.63
C LEU A 109 3.71 16.61 -5.73
N LEU A 110 3.10 15.45 -5.99
CA LEU A 110 3.56 14.54 -7.02
C LEU A 110 3.40 15.13 -8.42
N ARG A 111 2.28 15.80 -8.69
CA ARG A 111 2.07 16.48 -9.97
C ARG A 111 3.12 17.57 -10.20
N ALA A 112 3.39 18.35 -9.16
CA ALA A 112 4.40 19.41 -9.24
C ALA A 112 5.79 18.81 -9.49
N LYS A 113 6.12 17.69 -8.86
CA LYS A 113 7.39 17.03 -9.03
C LYS A 113 7.58 16.49 -10.45
N ILE A 114 6.55 15.87 -10.99
CA ILE A 114 6.58 15.34 -12.36
C ILE A 114 6.76 16.49 -13.37
N GLN A 115 6.03 17.58 -13.18
CA GLN A 115 6.13 18.73 -14.04
C GLN A 115 7.53 19.34 -14.01
N LYS A 116 8.12 19.45 -12.83
CA LYS A 116 9.48 19.96 -12.66
C LYS A 116 10.51 19.07 -13.36
N GLU A 117 10.38 17.75 -13.24
CA GLU A 117 11.29 16.81 -13.89
C GLU A 117 11.18 16.88 -15.41
N SER A 118 9.98 17.11 -15.94
CA SER A 118 9.77 17.14 -17.39
C SER A 118 10.28 18.40 -18.07
N HIS A 119 10.71 19.41 -17.30
CA HIS A 119 11.27 20.67 -17.82
C HIS A 119 12.79 20.70 -17.84
N ILE A 120 13.44 19.62 -17.54
CA ILE A 120 14.91 19.52 -17.54
C ILE A 120 15.48 19.30 -18.94
#